data_cc2a845d877dc0b7a24227ebd12fede5
#
_entry.id   cc2a845d877dc0b7a24227ebd12fede5
#
_cell.length_a   1.000
_cell.length_b   1.000
_cell.length_c   1.000
_cell.angle_alpha   90.00
_cell.angle_beta   90.00
_cell.angle_gamma   90.00
#
_symmetry.space_group_name_H-M   'P 1'
#
loop_
_entity.id
_entity.type
_entity.pdbx_description
1 polymer ?
#
loop_
_entity_poly.entity_id
_entity_poly.type
_entity_poly.pdbx_seq_one_letter_code
_entity_poly.pdbx_strand_id
1 'polypeptide(L)'
;MKRSRLHKVGAAFLVLGLVGVTATFFNSSRFNPDLSGDQSFIARAQQKSAPGIKVSVSVLGAGESQRSFDENLAKYNIQPVWLSIQNDTDDQLVFLPISMDRDYYSPFEVSYRFHGLLSFAANRARDSYFLRRQIASTLPPHSTTTGFVYGVLDNGVKYAHIVIAGNDRYEAFDFALPIPGPSFVGTNVKFNALYPGKNIENLQLDALRSLFAKQPCCTSNAGASRDGDPLNLVIIESQQNPIVPFIARGWHLARTLNVASAIQTARAFLFRDAFLTSPVSPLYVYGRSEDFVLQKARSTIKERVHARFWLTPYTFEGRRVWIGQVSRDIGVRLTYQTWNLTTHKIAPDVDFDRNYLLQDLLLSGFVERYGLVTGVGAAPPSAPRTNLTGDPYYTDGLRAVVFLSNQRRSLGDVDRLPWEIPMSITVEKR
;
A
#
# COMPACT_ATOMS: atom_id res chain seq x y z
N MET A 1 29.04 -35.35 -59.50
CA MET A 1 27.65 -35.31 -59.03
C MET A 1 27.41 -34.96 -57.49
N LYS A 2 28.42 -34.94 -56.63
CA LYS A 2 28.21 -34.62 -55.14
C LYS A 2 28.13 -33.12 -54.81
N ARG A 3 28.75 -32.21 -55.55
CA ARG A 3 28.75 -30.76 -55.24
C ARG A 3 27.40 -30.06 -55.50
N SER A 4 26.56 -30.51 -56.42
CA SER A 4 25.27 -29.85 -56.71
C SER A 4 24.19 -30.13 -55.67
N ARG A 5 24.30 -31.26 -54.93
CA ARG A 5 23.35 -31.57 -53.82
C ARG A 5 23.59 -30.73 -52.57
N LEU A 6 24.86 -30.41 -52.25
CA LEU A 6 25.18 -29.57 -51.07
C LEU A 6 24.67 -28.13 -51.22
N HIS A 7 24.74 -27.55 -52.44
CA HIS A 7 24.23 -26.19 -52.70
C HIS A 7 22.70 -26.12 -52.62
N LYS A 8 22.00 -27.19 -53.05
CA LYS A 8 20.53 -27.25 -52.94
C LYS A 8 20.04 -27.41 -51.50
N VAL A 9 20.78 -28.16 -50.67
CA VAL A 9 20.46 -28.31 -49.22
C VAL A 9 20.75 -27.02 -48.46
N GLY A 10 21.88 -26.36 -48.75
CA GLY A 10 22.20 -25.06 -48.12
C GLY A 10 21.19 -23.97 -48.51
N ALA A 11 20.72 -23.91 -49.75
CA ALA A 11 19.69 -22.98 -50.20
C ALA A 11 18.33 -23.26 -49.54
N ALA A 12 17.96 -24.54 -49.34
CA ALA A 12 16.71 -24.90 -48.64
C ALA A 12 16.74 -24.52 -47.16
N PHE A 13 17.86 -24.68 -46.48
CA PHE A 13 18.01 -24.22 -45.08
C PHE A 13 18.00 -22.69 -44.94
N LEU A 14 18.55 -21.97 -45.91
CA LEU A 14 18.54 -20.52 -45.97
C LEU A 14 17.11 -19.99 -46.19
N VAL A 15 16.36 -20.62 -47.11
CA VAL A 15 14.95 -20.27 -47.38
C VAL A 15 14.07 -20.63 -46.19
N LEU A 16 14.24 -21.80 -45.55
CA LEU A 16 13.51 -22.19 -44.35
C LEU A 16 13.86 -21.26 -43.14
N GLY A 17 15.12 -20.87 -43.00
CA GLY A 17 15.54 -19.88 -42.02
C GLY A 17 14.92 -18.51 -42.26
N LEU A 18 14.89 -18.04 -43.53
CA LEU A 18 14.24 -16.77 -43.89
C LEU A 18 12.71 -16.82 -43.69
N VAL A 19 12.06 -17.92 -44.05
CA VAL A 19 10.62 -18.12 -43.84
C VAL A 19 10.30 -18.24 -42.36
N GLY A 20 11.13 -18.91 -41.56
CA GLY A 20 10.99 -18.97 -40.11
C GLY A 20 11.18 -17.61 -39.45
N VAL A 21 12.17 -16.83 -39.87
CA VAL A 21 12.40 -15.46 -39.41
C VAL A 21 11.25 -14.52 -39.82
N THR A 22 10.79 -14.60 -41.09
CA THR A 22 9.64 -13.80 -41.54
C THR A 22 8.35 -14.19 -40.84
N ALA A 23 8.07 -15.48 -40.60
CA ALA A 23 6.89 -15.94 -39.88
C ALA A 23 6.90 -15.49 -38.39
N THR A 24 8.04 -15.52 -37.71
CA THR A 24 8.20 -14.98 -36.37
C THR A 24 8.08 -13.45 -36.35
N PHE A 25 8.62 -12.75 -37.36
CA PHE A 25 8.46 -11.29 -37.49
C PHE A 25 7.01 -10.89 -37.79
N PHE A 26 6.27 -11.63 -38.60
CA PHE A 26 4.86 -11.35 -38.91
C PHE A 26 3.95 -11.66 -37.72
N ASN A 27 4.27 -12.65 -36.88
CA ASN A 27 3.46 -12.98 -35.72
C ASN A 27 3.72 -12.06 -34.52
N SER A 28 4.89 -11.44 -34.42
CA SER A 28 5.24 -10.45 -33.38
C SER A 28 4.76 -9.03 -33.70
N SER A 29 4.12 -8.81 -34.86
CA SER A 29 3.73 -7.48 -35.36
C SER A 29 2.24 -7.14 -35.19
N ARG A 30 1.42 -8.05 -34.69
CA ARG A 30 -0.02 -7.76 -34.45
C ARG A 30 -0.22 -7.18 -33.08
N PHE A 31 -0.64 -5.93 -33.03
CA PHE A 31 -1.17 -5.28 -31.84
C PHE A 31 -2.70 -5.41 -31.86
N ASN A 32 -3.27 -6.11 -30.88
CA ASN A 32 -4.70 -6.45 -30.83
C ASN A 32 -5.23 -6.47 -29.38
N PRO A 33 -5.40 -5.31 -28.77
CA PRO A 33 -5.92 -5.20 -27.39
C PRO A 33 -7.34 -5.75 -27.29
N ASP A 34 -7.63 -6.46 -26.20
CA ASP A 34 -8.94 -7.01 -25.88
C ASP A 34 -9.69 -6.10 -24.89
N LEU A 35 -10.74 -5.45 -25.40
CA LEU A 35 -11.58 -4.54 -24.60
C LEU A 35 -12.69 -5.27 -23.81
N SER A 36 -12.92 -6.55 -24.06
CA SER A 36 -13.99 -7.31 -23.38
C SER A 36 -13.80 -7.38 -21.87
N GLY A 37 -12.55 -7.31 -21.41
CA GLY A 37 -12.17 -7.33 -20.00
C GLY A 37 -12.34 -6.01 -19.25
N ASP A 38 -12.62 -4.90 -19.94
CA ASP A 38 -12.69 -3.57 -19.32
C ASP A 38 -13.82 -3.46 -18.29
N GLN A 39 -14.94 -4.16 -18.47
CA GLN A 39 -16.06 -4.20 -17.52
C GLN A 39 -15.63 -4.66 -16.13
N SER A 40 -14.62 -5.53 -16.01
CA SER A 40 -14.18 -6.09 -14.74
C SER A 40 -13.57 -5.03 -13.81
N PHE A 41 -12.75 -4.12 -14.32
CA PHE A 41 -12.17 -3.05 -13.51
C PHE A 41 -13.12 -1.87 -13.34
N ILE A 42 -14.01 -1.61 -14.31
CA ILE A 42 -15.06 -0.58 -14.19
C ILE A 42 -16.03 -0.95 -13.07
N ALA A 43 -16.49 -2.20 -13.01
CA ALA A 43 -17.47 -2.67 -12.02
C ALA A 43 -16.94 -2.59 -10.57
N ARG A 44 -15.63 -2.67 -10.34
CA ARG A 44 -15.02 -2.55 -9.01
C ARG A 44 -14.51 -1.16 -8.69
N ALA A 45 -14.75 -0.16 -9.56
CA ALA A 45 -14.26 1.19 -9.34
C ALA A 45 -14.79 1.76 -8.02
N GLN A 46 -13.90 2.35 -7.23
CA GLN A 46 -14.28 3.12 -6.06
C GLN A 46 -14.78 4.49 -6.50
N GLN A 47 -15.76 5.03 -5.77
CA GLN A 47 -16.37 6.30 -6.09
C GLN A 47 -16.31 7.25 -4.90
N LYS A 48 -16.08 8.54 -5.20
CA LYS A 48 -16.24 9.66 -4.26
C LYS A 48 -16.84 10.84 -5.00
N SER A 49 -17.53 11.69 -4.25
CA SER A 49 -18.20 12.87 -4.81
C SER A 49 -17.98 14.09 -3.92
N ALA A 50 -17.94 15.25 -4.57
CA ALA A 50 -18.07 16.57 -3.99
C ALA A 50 -19.23 17.29 -4.74
N PRO A 51 -19.72 18.46 -4.29
CA PRO A 51 -20.80 19.14 -4.98
C PRO A 51 -20.50 19.35 -6.49
N GLY A 52 -21.29 18.75 -7.35
CA GLY A 52 -21.16 18.85 -8.82
C GLY A 52 -19.98 18.08 -9.43
N ILE A 53 -19.24 17.28 -8.66
CA ILE A 53 -18.13 16.46 -9.18
C ILE A 53 -18.25 15.04 -8.64
N LYS A 54 -18.15 14.05 -9.53
CA LYS A 54 -18.09 12.64 -9.15
C LYS A 54 -16.87 11.99 -9.80
N VAL A 55 -16.06 11.30 -8.99
CA VAL A 55 -14.86 10.60 -9.43
C VAL A 55 -15.04 9.12 -9.19
N SER A 56 -14.82 8.33 -10.24
CA SER A 56 -14.72 6.87 -10.18
C SER A 56 -13.31 6.46 -10.60
N VAL A 57 -12.68 5.56 -9.83
CA VAL A 57 -11.29 5.16 -10.07
C VAL A 57 -11.07 3.67 -9.82
N SER A 58 -10.28 3.04 -10.67
CA SER A 58 -9.87 1.64 -10.52
C SER A 58 -8.45 1.44 -11.04
N VAL A 59 -7.67 0.62 -10.35
CA VAL A 59 -6.31 0.23 -10.76
C VAL A 59 -6.35 -1.11 -11.46
N LEU A 60 -5.59 -1.27 -12.53
CA LEU A 60 -5.48 -2.54 -13.24
C LEU A 60 -4.36 -3.40 -12.65
N GLY A 61 -4.63 -4.68 -12.45
CA GLY A 61 -3.61 -5.69 -12.20
C GLY A 61 -2.83 -6.05 -13.47
N ALA A 62 -1.70 -6.74 -13.33
CA ALA A 62 -0.83 -7.10 -14.47
C ALA A 62 -1.58 -7.87 -15.58
N GLY A 63 -2.43 -8.84 -15.22
CA GLY A 63 -3.20 -9.61 -16.19
C GLY A 63 -4.31 -8.81 -16.90
N GLU A 64 -4.96 -7.88 -16.22
CA GLU A 64 -5.95 -6.98 -16.83
C GLU A 64 -5.26 -5.98 -17.75
N SER A 65 -4.15 -5.41 -17.30
CA SER A 65 -3.30 -4.53 -18.10
C SER A 65 -2.84 -5.20 -19.39
N GLN A 66 -2.34 -6.46 -19.29
CA GLN A 66 -1.93 -7.24 -20.46
C GLN A 66 -3.06 -7.43 -21.47
N ARG A 67 -4.29 -7.72 -21.04
CA ARG A 67 -5.45 -7.85 -21.94
C ARG A 67 -5.85 -6.52 -22.56
N SER A 68 -6.09 -5.49 -21.73
CA SER A 68 -6.60 -4.18 -22.19
C SER A 68 -5.61 -3.43 -23.09
N PHE A 69 -4.32 -3.69 -22.98
CA PHE A 69 -3.28 -2.99 -23.73
C PHE A 69 -2.47 -3.89 -24.67
N ASP A 70 -2.72 -5.22 -24.67
CA ASP A 70 -1.94 -6.23 -25.43
C ASP A 70 -0.44 -6.20 -25.10
N GLU A 71 -0.05 -5.59 -23.97
CA GLU A 71 1.33 -5.36 -23.58
C GLU A 71 1.54 -5.57 -22.07
N ASN A 72 2.67 -6.15 -21.69
CA ASN A 72 3.01 -6.34 -20.27
C ASN A 72 3.61 -5.06 -19.68
N LEU A 73 2.75 -4.10 -19.31
CA LEU A 73 3.15 -2.81 -18.77
C LEU A 73 3.92 -2.96 -17.46
N ALA A 74 3.54 -3.93 -16.62
CA ALA A 74 4.20 -4.18 -15.34
C ALA A 74 5.69 -4.55 -15.47
N LYS A 75 6.10 -5.14 -16.61
CA LYS A 75 7.51 -5.42 -16.93
C LYS A 75 8.36 -4.15 -16.95
N TYR A 76 7.77 -3.03 -17.30
CA TYR A 76 8.43 -1.73 -17.38
C TYR A 76 8.07 -0.79 -16.23
N ASN A 77 7.58 -1.36 -15.11
CA ASN A 77 7.20 -0.61 -13.91
C ASN A 77 6.03 0.37 -14.16
N ILE A 78 5.13 0.06 -15.08
CA ILE A 78 4.00 0.90 -15.46
C ILE A 78 2.70 0.25 -15.00
N GLN A 79 1.82 1.04 -14.38
CA GLN A 79 0.51 0.62 -13.88
C GLN A 79 -0.59 1.55 -14.40
N PRO A 80 -1.51 1.05 -15.24
CA PRO A 80 -2.65 1.85 -15.67
C PRO A 80 -3.65 2.02 -14.52
N VAL A 81 -4.11 3.24 -14.34
CA VAL A 81 -5.20 3.59 -13.44
C VAL A 81 -6.32 4.20 -14.27
N TRP A 82 -7.47 3.54 -14.27
CA TRP A 82 -8.66 4.01 -14.96
C TRP A 82 -9.38 5.02 -14.12
N LEU A 83 -9.85 6.11 -14.77
CA LEU A 83 -10.64 7.16 -14.15
C LEU A 83 -11.87 7.46 -15.01
N SER A 84 -12.94 7.84 -14.32
CA SER A 84 -14.11 8.51 -14.89
C SER A 84 -14.47 9.68 -14.01
N ILE A 85 -14.41 10.87 -14.55
CA ILE A 85 -14.68 12.13 -13.84
C ILE A 85 -15.89 12.77 -14.48
N GLN A 86 -16.98 12.88 -13.72
CA GLN A 86 -18.20 13.58 -14.09
C GLN A 86 -18.15 15.00 -13.52
N ASN A 87 -18.27 15.97 -14.38
CA ASN A 87 -18.36 17.38 -14.05
C ASN A 87 -19.79 17.87 -14.34
N ASP A 88 -20.60 18.01 -13.31
CA ASP A 88 -21.98 18.50 -13.39
C ASP A 88 -22.09 20.01 -13.10
N THR A 89 -20.96 20.71 -13.03
CA THR A 89 -20.92 22.18 -12.86
C THR A 89 -21.01 22.90 -14.17
N ASP A 90 -21.32 24.21 -14.10
CA ASP A 90 -21.31 25.11 -15.27
C ASP A 90 -19.90 25.50 -15.72
N ASP A 91 -18.86 25.17 -14.91
CA ASP A 91 -17.49 25.57 -15.16
C ASP A 91 -16.66 24.48 -15.86
N GLN A 92 -15.75 24.90 -16.72
CA GLN A 92 -14.69 24.02 -17.19
C GLN A 92 -13.68 23.80 -16.06
N LEU A 93 -13.45 22.54 -15.70
CA LEU A 93 -12.50 22.15 -14.68
C LEU A 93 -11.26 21.49 -15.30
N VAL A 94 -10.21 21.37 -14.49
CA VAL A 94 -8.95 20.74 -14.89
C VAL A 94 -8.59 19.65 -13.89
N PHE A 95 -8.39 18.44 -14.37
CA PHE A 95 -7.78 17.34 -13.63
C PHE A 95 -6.26 17.46 -13.69
N LEU A 96 -5.58 17.27 -12.57
CA LEU A 96 -4.12 17.33 -12.44
C LEU A 96 -3.52 15.92 -12.27
N PRO A 97 -3.13 15.21 -13.35
CA PRO A 97 -2.60 13.84 -13.26
C PRO A 97 -1.38 13.70 -12.34
N ILE A 98 -0.53 14.73 -12.29
CA ILE A 98 0.65 14.79 -11.43
C ILE A 98 0.32 14.68 -9.93
N SER A 99 -0.91 15.01 -9.54
CA SER A 99 -1.35 14.85 -8.15
C SER A 99 -1.50 13.38 -7.77
N MET A 100 -1.85 12.54 -8.75
CA MET A 100 -2.04 11.11 -8.55
C MET A 100 -0.71 10.34 -8.55
N ASP A 101 0.20 10.70 -9.45
CA ASP A 101 1.52 10.11 -9.54
C ASP A 101 2.52 11.14 -10.10
N ARG A 102 3.54 11.49 -9.32
CA ARG A 102 4.52 12.51 -9.71
C ARG A 102 5.36 12.10 -10.91
N ASP A 103 5.54 10.80 -11.09
CA ASP A 103 6.40 10.18 -12.10
C ASP A 103 5.56 9.41 -13.14
N TYR A 104 4.31 9.85 -13.39
CA TYR A 104 3.44 9.24 -14.37
C TYR A 104 4.02 9.37 -15.79
N TYR A 105 3.75 8.36 -16.61
CA TYR A 105 4.25 8.28 -17.99
C TYR A 105 3.27 8.92 -18.98
N SER A 106 3.81 9.58 -20.00
CA SER A 106 3.01 9.97 -21.16
C SER A 106 2.63 8.73 -21.99
N PRO A 107 1.54 8.78 -22.78
CA PRO A 107 1.14 7.66 -23.65
C PRO A 107 2.25 7.21 -24.61
N PHE A 108 3.02 8.15 -25.12
CA PHE A 108 4.12 7.85 -26.06
C PHE A 108 5.32 7.20 -25.38
N GLU A 109 5.65 7.59 -24.13
CA GLU A 109 6.67 6.90 -23.34
C GLU A 109 6.29 5.45 -23.08
N VAL A 110 5.01 5.18 -22.79
CA VAL A 110 4.51 3.83 -22.57
C VAL A 110 4.57 3.03 -23.85
N SER A 111 3.96 3.50 -24.93
CA SER A 111 3.88 2.77 -26.21
C SER A 111 5.26 2.50 -26.80
N TYR A 112 6.18 3.46 -26.69
CA TYR A 112 7.54 3.35 -27.25
C TYR A 112 8.34 2.18 -26.65
N ARG A 113 8.08 1.81 -25.39
CA ARG A 113 8.76 0.67 -24.73
C ARG A 113 8.45 -0.67 -25.41
N PHE A 114 7.41 -0.72 -26.23
CA PHE A 114 6.92 -1.91 -26.94
C PHE A 114 7.11 -1.80 -28.46
N HIS A 115 7.81 -0.77 -28.93
CA HIS A 115 8.09 -0.63 -30.35
C HIS A 115 9.01 -1.74 -30.85
N GLY A 116 8.59 -2.40 -31.92
CA GLY A 116 9.44 -3.32 -32.68
C GLY A 116 10.22 -2.59 -33.79
N LEU A 117 11.48 -2.94 -33.98
CA LEU A 117 12.40 -2.25 -34.87
C LEU A 117 11.88 -2.12 -36.32
N LEU A 118 11.15 -3.11 -36.82
CA LEU A 118 10.62 -3.15 -38.19
C LEU A 118 9.08 -3.16 -38.23
N SER A 119 8.41 -2.87 -37.14
CA SER A 119 6.95 -2.99 -36.96
C SER A 119 6.24 -1.64 -37.08
N PHE A 120 6.55 -0.83 -38.08
CA PHE A 120 6.09 0.56 -38.20
C PHE A 120 4.56 0.73 -38.09
N ALA A 121 3.77 -0.15 -38.72
CA ALA A 121 2.31 -0.10 -38.68
C ALA A 121 1.77 -0.44 -37.27
N ALA A 122 2.28 -1.48 -36.62
CA ALA A 122 1.93 -1.88 -35.27
C ALA A 122 2.36 -0.81 -34.23
N ASN A 123 3.54 -0.22 -34.40
CA ASN A 123 4.03 0.86 -33.55
C ASN A 123 3.09 2.07 -33.61
N ARG A 124 2.70 2.52 -34.81
CA ARG A 124 1.71 3.61 -34.97
C ARG A 124 0.33 3.26 -34.37
N ALA A 125 -0.09 2.01 -34.51
CA ALA A 125 -1.35 1.54 -33.91
C ALA A 125 -1.29 1.61 -32.39
N ARG A 126 -0.17 1.19 -31.76
CA ARG A 126 0.08 1.33 -30.31
C ARG A 126 0.06 2.78 -29.89
N ASP A 127 0.84 3.64 -30.52
CA ASP A 127 0.90 5.07 -30.20
C ASP A 127 -0.50 5.71 -30.19
N SER A 128 -1.25 5.47 -31.26
CA SER A 128 -2.62 5.97 -31.38
C SER A 128 -3.56 5.39 -30.33
N TYR A 129 -3.39 4.11 -29.98
CA TYR A 129 -4.22 3.45 -28.98
C TYR A 129 -3.95 3.99 -27.56
N PHE A 130 -2.70 4.04 -27.14
CA PHE A 130 -2.32 4.58 -25.81
C PHE A 130 -2.73 6.04 -25.66
N LEU A 131 -2.58 6.85 -26.72
CA LEU A 131 -3.01 8.25 -26.73
C LEU A 131 -4.53 8.38 -26.56
N ARG A 132 -5.33 7.60 -27.29
CA ARG A 132 -6.81 7.64 -27.19
C ARG A 132 -7.31 7.12 -25.85
N ARG A 133 -6.56 6.26 -25.17
CA ARG A 133 -6.94 5.70 -23.86
C ARG A 133 -6.54 6.61 -22.69
N GLN A 134 -5.70 7.61 -22.91
CA GLN A 134 -5.36 8.58 -21.88
C GLN A 134 -6.58 9.42 -21.51
N ILE A 135 -6.76 9.69 -20.21
CA ILE A 135 -7.77 10.66 -19.76
C ILE A 135 -7.32 12.08 -20.12
N ALA A 136 -8.26 12.87 -20.63
CA ALA A 136 -8.01 14.29 -20.85
C ALA A 136 -7.96 15.05 -19.52
N SER A 137 -7.06 16.01 -19.43
CA SER A 137 -6.99 16.89 -18.25
C SER A 137 -8.10 17.92 -18.21
N THR A 138 -8.62 18.34 -19.37
CA THR A 138 -9.75 19.27 -19.45
C THR A 138 -11.05 18.53 -19.22
N LEU A 139 -11.86 19.03 -18.30
CA LEU A 139 -13.16 18.49 -17.90
C LEU A 139 -14.25 19.50 -18.28
N PRO A 140 -14.90 19.38 -19.46
CA PRO A 140 -15.93 20.32 -19.88
C PRO A 140 -17.14 20.32 -18.93
N PRO A 141 -17.90 21.42 -18.87
CA PRO A 141 -19.16 21.47 -18.12
C PRO A 141 -20.11 20.34 -18.53
N HIS A 142 -20.94 19.86 -17.61
CA HIS A 142 -22.00 18.87 -17.82
C HIS A 142 -21.56 17.65 -18.64
N SER A 143 -20.33 17.15 -18.37
CA SER A 143 -19.73 16.05 -19.14
C SER A 143 -19.07 15.02 -18.26
N THR A 144 -18.84 13.84 -18.85
CA THR A 144 -18.03 12.78 -18.24
C THR A 144 -16.78 12.54 -19.08
N THR A 145 -15.63 12.71 -18.47
CA THR A 145 -14.31 12.44 -19.08
C THR A 145 -13.76 11.14 -18.52
N THR A 146 -13.41 10.20 -19.40
CA THR A 146 -12.96 8.85 -19.01
C THR A 146 -11.66 8.48 -19.71
N GLY A 147 -10.78 7.76 -19.02
CA GLY A 147 -9.54 7.27 -19.59
C GLY A 147 -8.56 6.78 -18.53
N PHE A 148 -7.29 6.67 -18.91
CA PHE A 148 -6.22 6.17 -18.04
C PHE A 148 -5.17 7.22 -17.73
N VAL A 149 -4.60 7.10 -16.54
CA VAL A 149 -3.27 7.62 -16.21
C VAL A 149 -2.32 6.44 -16.10
N TYR A 150 -1.16 6.55 -16.72
CA TYR A 150 -0.12 5.52 -16.69
C TYR A 150 0.87 5.85 -15.57
N GLY A 151 0.57 5.36 -14.37
CA GLY A 151 1.42 5.62 -13.19
C GLY A 151 2.54 4.62 -13.01
N VAL A 152 3.37 4.82 -12.01
CA VAL A 152 4.40 3.89 -11.56
C VAL A 152 3.76 2.68 -10.88
N LEU A 153 4.33 1.50 -11.07
CA LEU A 153 3.82 0.25 -10.50
C LEU A 153 3.94 0.24 -8.98
N ASP A 154 2.82 0.05 -8.30
CA ASP A 154 2.75 -0.22 -6.88
C ASP A 154 2.51 -1.69 -6.56
N ASN A 155 2.68 -2.06 -5.30
CA ASN A 155 2.45 -3.41 -4.80
C ASN A 155 1.36 -3.40 -3.72
N GLY A 156 0.31 -4.20 -3.95
CA GLY A 156 -0.78 -4.44 -3.02
C GLY A 156 -1.88 -3.41 -3.05
N VAL A 157 -1.57 -2.17 -2.81
CA VAL A 157 -2.54 -1.07 -2.86
C VAL A 157 -1.92 0.13 -3.56
N LYS A 158 -2.61 0.68 -4.54
CA LYS A 158 -2.26 1.95 -5.20
C LYS A 158 -2.93 3.09 -4.46
N TYR A 159 -2.17 4.08 -4.04
CA TYR A 159 -2.72 5.34 -3.58
C TYR A 159 -2.99 6.25 -4.78
N ALA A 160 -4.20 6.80 -4.85
CA ALA A 160 -4.56 7.78 -5.86
C ALA A 160 -5.10 9.04 -5.20
N HIS A 161 -4.36 10.14 -5.34
CA HIS A 161 -4.75 11.48 -4.92
C HIS A 161 -5.17 12.26 -6.16
N ILE A 162 -6.47 12.47 -6.33
CA ILE A 162 -7.05 13.07 -7.55
C ILE A 162 -7.46 14.50 -7.23
N VAL A 163 -6.75 15.44 -7.85
CA VAL A 163 -7.02 16.88 -7.70
C VAL A 163 -7.71 17.41 -8.94
N ILE A 164 -8.82 18.09 -8.71
CA ILE A 164 -9.61 18.79 -9.72
C ILE A 164 -9.66 20.25 -9.32
N ALA A 165 -9.29 21.14 -10.23
CA ALA A 165 -9.23 22.57 -10.00
C ALA A 165 -10.08 23.34 -11.03
N GLY A 166 -10.62 24.47 -10.62
CA GLY A 166 -11.30 25.46 -11.42
C GLY A 166 -10.90 26.86 -10.97
N ASN A 167 -11.60 27.90 -11.41
CA ASN A 167 -11.27 29.29 -11.11
C ASN A 167 -11.20 29.56 -9.60
N ASP A 168 -12.30 29.29 -8.87
CA ASP A 168 -12.39 29.49 -7.42
C ASP A 168 -12.68 28.17 -6.69
N ARG A 169 -12.27 27.04 -7.29
CA ARG A 169 -12.59 25.71 -6.81
C ARG A 169 -11.39 24.81 -6.82
N TYR A 170 -11.25 24.07 -5.72
CA TYR A 170 -10.27 23.01 -5.55
C TYR A 170 -10.94 21.84 -4.83
N GLU A 171 -10.93 20.66 -5.46
CA GLU A 171 -11.44 19.43 -4.86
C GLU A 171 -10.36 18.35 -4.92
N ALA A 172 -10.21 17.62 -3.83
CA ALA A 172 -9.25 16.54 -3.71
C ALA A 172 -9.90 15.25 -3.22
N PHE A 173 -9.64 14.15 -3.93
CA PHE A 173 -10.18 12.84 -3.63
C PHE A 173 -9.05 11.86 -3.40
N ASP A 174 -9.04 11.19 -2.25
CA ASP A 174 -8.01 10.24 -1.88
C ASP A 174 -8.56 8.82 -1.88
N PHE A 175 -7.90 7.91 -2.56
CA PHE A 175 -8.29 6.51 -2.69
C PHE A 175 -7.15 5.57 -2.33
N ALA A 176 -7.49 4.46 -1.68
CA ALA A 176 -6.62 3.29 -1.55
C ALA A 176 -7.22 2.17 -2.40
N LEU A 177 -6.57 1.87 -3.51
CA LEU A 177 -7.06 0.95 -4.53
C LEU A 177 -6.35 -0.39 -4.41
N PRO A 178 -7.01 -1.47 -3.96
CA PRO A 178 -6.42 -2.80 -3.96
C PRO A 178 -6.05 -3.22 -5.39
N ILE A 179 -4.79 -3.61 -5.59
CA ILE A 179 -4.31 -4.08 -6.89
C ILE A 179 -4.68 -5.56 -7.03
N PRO A 180 -5.39 -5.97 -8.11
CA PRO A 180 -5.69 -7.37 -8.36
C PRO A 180 -4.42 -8.20 -8.52
N GLY A 181 -4.35 -9.33 -7.80
CA GLY A 181 -3.19 -10.22 -7.88
C GLY A 181 -2.86 -10.89 -6.55
N PRO A 182 -1.63 -10.75 -6.04
CA PRO A 182 -1.19 -11.40 -4.82
C PRO A 182 -2.06 -11.05 -3.61
N SER A 183 -2.34 -12.05 -2.77
CA SER A 183 -3.08 -11.84 -1.52
C SER A 183 -2.23 -11.06 -0.51
N PHE A 184 -2.84 -10.07 0.10
CA PHE A 184 -2.26 -9.29 1.20
C PHE A 184 -3.03 -9.58 2.48
N VAL A 185 -2.39 -9.43 3.64
CA VAL A 185 -3.06 -9.46 4.94
C VAL A 185 -4.06 -8.29 4.95
N GLY A 186 -5.35 -8.63 5.01
CA GLY A 186 -6.40 -7.73 4.54
C GLY A 186 -7.02 -6.86 5.61
N THR A 187 -7.59 -5.76 5.16
CA THR A 187 -8.35 -4.80 5.96
C THR A 187 -9.86 -5.07 6.01
N ASN A 188 -10.36 -6.07 5.25
CA ASN A 188 -11.78 -6.46 5.20
C ASN A 188 -12.19 -7.34 6.38
N VAL A 189 -11.82 -6.92 7.58
CA VAL A 189 -12.15 -7.65 8.81
C VAL A 189 -13.57 -7.27 9.27
N LYS A 190 -14.40 -8.28 9.55
CA LYS A 190 -15.79 -8.08 9.99
C LYS A 190 -15.91 -8.39 11.47
N PHE A 191 -16.54 -7.50 12.25
CA PHE A 191 -16.81 -7.71 13.67
C PHE A 191 -17.45 -9.10 13.95
N ASN A 192 -18.52 -9.43 13.22
CA ASN A 192 -19.25 -10.69 13.43
C ASN A 192 -18.40 -11.94 13.19
N ALA A 193 -17.38 -11.86 12.35
CA ALA A 193 -16.46 -12.96 12.13
C ALA A 193 -15.46 -13.13 13.28
N LEU A 194 -14.99 -12.03 13.86
CA LEU A 194 -14.02 -12.01 14.95
C LEU A 194 -14.65 -12.16 16.35
N TYR A 195 -15.84 -11.61 16.51
CA TYR A 195 -16.52 -11.52 17.80
C TYR A 195 -17.96 -12.05 17.69
N PRO A 196 -18.16 -13.35 17.32
CA PRO A 196 -19.49 -13.91 17.16
C PRO A 196 -20.27 -13.87 18.49
N GLY A 197 -21.48 -13.31 18.43
CA GLY A 197 -22.36 -13.21 19.60
C GLY A 197 -21.92 -12.26 20.70
N LYS A 198 -20.83 -11.49 20.53
CA LYS A 198 -20.45 -10.45 21.48
C LYS A 198 -21.14 -9.13 21.15
N ASN A 199 -21.58 -8.42 22.17
CA ASN A 199 -22.01 -7.05 22.04
C ASN A 199 -20.79 -6.16 21.76
N ILE A 200 -20.85 -5.41 20.68
CA ILE A 200 -19.85 -4.38 20.37
C ILE A 200 -20.21 -3.13 21.16
N GLU A 201 -19.34 -2.76 22.07
CA GLU A 201 -19.57 -1.60 22.95
C GLU A 201 -19.15 -0.31 22.24
N ASN A 202 -20.05 0.70 22.25
CA ASN A 202 -19.76 2.02 21.72
C ASN A 202 -19.31 2.96 22.85
N LEU A 203 -18.05 3.35 22.82
CA LEU A 203 -17.40 4.10 23.90
C LEU A 203 -17.52 5.60 23.72
N GLN A 204 -17.56 6.31 24.85
CA GLN A 204 -17.32 7.76 24.96
C GLN A 204 -15.83 8.01 25.23
N LEU A 205 -15.38 9.26 25.10
CA LEU A 205 -13.96 9.63 25.14
C LEU A 205 -13.26 9.21 26.45
N ASP A 206 -13.88 9.44 27.61
CA ASP A 206 -13.30 9.07 28.91
C ASP A 206 -13.29 7.55 29.12
N ALA A 207 -14.31 6.87 28.65
CA ALA A 207 -14.38 5.40 28.67
C ALA A 207 -13.31 4.80 27.79
N LEU A 208 -13.08 5.36 26.59
CA LEU A 208 -12.02 4.96 25.66
C LEU A 208 -10.65 5.12 26.32
N ARG A 209 -10.35 6.28 26.94
CA ARG A 209 -9.10 6.51 27.66
C ARG A 209 -8.90 5.48 28.78
N SER A 210 -9.92 5.31 29.64
CA SER A 210 -9.89 4.37 30.77
C SER A 210 -9.72 2.91 30.31
N LEU A 211 -10.37 2.52 29.21
CA LEU A 211 -10.24 1.19 28.62
C LEU A 211 -8.81 0.93 28.16
N PHE A 212 -8.22 1.85 27.38
CA PHE A 212 -6.89 1.63 26.80
C PHE A 212 -5.77 1.74 27.83
N ALA A 213 -6.00 2.37 28.97
CA ALA A 213 -5.10 2.29 30.13
C ALA A 213 -5.02 0.86 30.72
N LYS A 214 -6.04 0.02 30.49
CA LYS A 214 -6.17 -1.34 31.07
C LYS A 214 -5.99 -2.48 30.06
N GLN A 215 -5.87 -2.19 28.77
CA GLN A 215 -5.64 -3.23 27.74
C GLN A 215 -4.27 -3.90 27.92
N PRO A 216 -4.05 -5.12 27.39
CA PRO A 216 -2.76 -5.79 27.45
C PRO A 216 -1.60 -4.87 27.06
N CYS A 217 -0.49 -4.95 27.78
CA CYS A 217 0.69 -4.11 27.48
C CYS A 217 1.27 -4.40 26.11
N CYS A 218 1.19 -5.68 25.73
CA CYS A 218 2.09 -6.24 24.74
C CYS A 218 1.36 -7.26 23.87
N THR A 219 1.94 -7.53 22.71
CA THR A 219 1.62 -8.74 21.92
C THR A 219 2.11 -9.99 22.65
N SER A 220 1.72 -11.15 22.18
CA SER A 220 2.19 -12.43 22.71
C SER A 220 2.57 -13.42 21.62
N ASN A 221 3.17 -14.55 22.02
CA ASN A 221 3.27 -15.74 21.18
C ASN A 221 1.89 -16.44 21.07
N ALA A 222 1.75 -17.42 20.17
CA ALA A 222 0.50 -18.15 19.95
C ALA A 222 -0.10 -18.79 21.22
N GLY A 223 0.73 -19.24 22.14
CA GLY A 223 0.31 -19.82 23.42
C GLY A 223 0.07 -18.83 24.54
N ALA A 224 0.17 -17.52 24.30
CA ALA A 224 0.04 -16.44 25.30
C ALA A 224 0.93 -16.63 26.55
N SER A 225 2.05 -17.33 26.41
CA SER A 225 2.94 -17.67 27.52
C SER A 225 4.12 -16.69 27.70
N ARG A 226 4.33 -15.81 26.71
CA ARG A 226 5.40 -14.80 26.74
C ARG A 226 4.92 -13.52 26.08
N ASP A 227 5.29 -12.39 26.68
CA ASP A 227 5.06 -11.07 26.10
C ASP A 227 6.02 -10.78 24.94
N GLY A 228 5.51 -10.09 23.94
CA GLY A 228 6.23 -9.63 22.76
C GLY A 228 6.43 -8.11 22.75
N ASP A 229 6.33 -7.54 21.55
CA ASP A 229 6.47 -6.11 21.34
C ASP A 229 5.31 -5.32 21.98
N PRO A 230 5.55 -4.08 22.45
CA PRO A 230 4.55 -3.28 23.13
C PRO A 230 3.40 -2.86 22.21
N LEU A 231 2.17 -2.91 22.72
CA LEU A 231 0.98 -2.37 22.06
C LEU A 231 0.92 -0.85 22.28
N ASN A 232 1.69 -0.11 21.51
CA ASN A 232 1.96 1.32 21.71
C ASN A 232 1.10 2.26 20.84
N LEU A 233 0.06 1.71 20.17
CA LEU A 233 -0.76 2.45 19.24
C LEU A 233 -2.24 2.05 19.36
N VAL A 234 -3.14 3.03 19.18
CA VAL A 234 -4.59 2.86 19.02
C VAL A 234 -5.04 3.75 17.87
N ILE A 235 -5.82 3.19 16.94
CA ILE A 235 -6.40 3.93 15.82
C ILE A 235 -7.92 3.86 15.90
N ILE A 236 -8.56 5.02 15.94
CA ILE A 236 -9.99 5.15 15.69
C ILE A 236 -10.13 5.46 14.20
N GLU A 237 -10.72 4.52 13.45
CA GLU A 237 -10.79 4.70 11.99
C GLU A 237 -11.78 5.79 11.60
N SER A 238 -11.55 6.36 10.45
CA SER A 238 -12.54 7.20 9.76
C SER A 238 -13.64 6.30 9.17
N GLN A 239 -14.75 6.86 8.69
CA GLN A 239 -15.77 6.10 7.95
C GLN A 239 -15.25 5.56 6.60
N GLN A 240 -14.08 6.01 6.18
CA GLN A 240 -13.37 5.54 4.99
C GLN A 240 -12.39 4.40 5.33
N ASN A 241 -11.68 3.91 4.30
CA ASN A 241 -10.68 2.86 4.49
C ASN A 241 -9.54 3.33 5.45
N PRO A 242 -9.28 2.64 6.58
CA PRO A 242 -8.32 3.05 7.60
C PRO A 242 -6.87 3.10 7.11
N ILE A 243 -6.56 2.50 5.97
CA ILE A 243 -5.19 2.46 5.44
C ILE A 243 -4.82 3.68 4.58
N VAL A 244 -5.79 4.51 4.15
CA VAL A 244 -5.53 5.69 3.31
C VAL A 244 -4.45 6.60 3.89
N PRO A 245 -4.49 7.00 5.18
CA PRO A 245 -3.48 7.87 5.78
C PRO A 245 -2.06 7.27 5.70
N PHE A 246 -1.97 5.96 5.87
CA PHE A 246 -0.67 5.25 5.84
C PHE A 246 -0.11 5.19 4.42
N ILE A 247 -0.93 4.77 3.46
CA ILE A 247 -0.49 4.60 2.07
C ILE A 247 -0.13 5.96 1.46
N ALA A 248 -0.87 7.03 1.80
CA ALA A 248 -0.52 8.40 1.43
C ALA A 248 0.89 8.82 1.91
N ARG A 249 1.43 8.14 2.92
CA ARG A 249 2.77 8.36 3.48
C ARG A 249 3.79 7.29 3.07
N GLY A 250 3.47 6.46 2.07
CA GLY A 250 4.38 5.44 1.54
C GLY A 250 4.49 4.18 2.41
N TRP A 251 3.46 3.87 3.22
CA TRP A 251 3.33 2.56 3.84
C TRP A 251 2.70 1.57 2.87
N HIS A 252 3.10 0.32 2.94
CA HIS A 252 2.61 -0.76 2.09
C HIS A 252 2.04 -1.90 2.93
N LEU A 253 0.98 -2.55 2.43
CA LEU A 253 0.47 -3.77 3.06
C LEU A 253 1.48 -4.91 2.92
N ALA A 254 1.71 -5.66 4.00
CA ALA A 254 2.50 -6.87 3.95
C ALA A 254 1.74 -8.00 3.24
N ARG A 255 2.45 -8.82 2.46
CA ARG A 255 1.87 -10.02 1.81
C ARG A 255 1.59 -11.11 2.83
N THR A 256 0.62 -11.97 2.52
CA THR A 256 0.44 -13.25 3.21
C THR A 256 1.67 -14.13 3.02
N LEU A 257 2.03 -14.89 4.06
CA LEU A 257 3.14 -15.83 3.98
C LEU A 257 2.75 -17.00 3.05
N ASN A 258 3.45 -17.13 1.92
CA ASN A 258 3.35 -18.25 1.00
C ASN A 258 4.71 -18.54 0.37
N VAL A 259 4.86 -19.66 -0.36
CA VAL A 259 6.15 -20.09 -0.95
C VAL A 259 6.74 -19.00 -1.86
N ALA A 260 5.93 -18.35 -2.69
CA ALA A 260 6.42 -17.31 -3.61
C ALA A 260 6.92 -16.08 -2.85
N SER A 261 6.20 -15.61 -1.81
CA SER A 261 6.64 -14.49 -0.98
C SER A 261 7.87 -14.84 -0.13
N ALA A 262 8.01 -16.09 0.31
CA ALA A 262 9.19 -16.57 1.02
C ALA A 262 10.44 -16.57 0.12
N ILE A 263 10.31 -17.06 -1.12
CA ILE A 263 11.40 -17.05 -2.11
C ILE A 263 11.81 -15.61 -2.45
N GLN A 264 10.84 -14.72 -2.66
CA GLN A 264 11.11 -13.31 -2.96
C GLN A 264 11.79 -12.59 -1.78
N THR A 265 11.39 -12.92 -0.54
CA THR A 265 12.05 -12.42 0.68
C THR A 265 13.49 -12.90 0.76
N ALA A 266 13.74 -14.19 0.51
CA ALA A 266 15.09 -14.74 0.50
C ALA A 266 15.97 -14.09 -0.57
N ARG A 267 15.44 -13.86 -1.77
CA ARG A 267 16.13 -13.14 -2.84
C ARG A 267 16.45 -11.70 -2.46
N ALA A 268 15.50 -10.94 -1.94
CA ALA A 268 15.70 -9.57 -1.48
C ALA A 268 16.77 -9.49 -0.37
N PHE A 269 16.80 -10.49 0.51
CA PHE A 269 17.82 -10.62 1.55
C PHE A 269 19.22 -10.82 0.96
N LEU A 270 19.37 -11.69 -0.03
CA LEU A 270 20.65 -12.00 -0.69
C LEU A 270 21.19 -10.84 -1.52
N PHE A 271 20.31 -10.17 -2.26
CA PHE A 271 20.71 -9.10 -3.19
C PHE A 271 20.56 -7.68 -2.61
N ARG A 272 20.21 -7.56 -1.32
CA ARG A 272 19.97 -6.27 -0.64
C ARG A 272 18.88 -5.41 -1.28
N ASP A 273 17.96 -6.01 -2.01
CA ASP A 273 16.83 -5.31 -2.63
C ASP A 273 15.75 -4.95 -1.60
N ALA A 274 15.00 -3.88 -1.85
CA ALA A 274 13.83 -3.52 -1.07
C ALA A 274 12.64 -4.39 -1.50
N PHE A 275 12.17 -5.30 -0.63
CA PHE A 275 10.91 -6.01 -0.82
C PHE A 275 9.85 -5.38 0.07
N LEU A 276 9.20 -4.33 -0.44
CA LEU A 276 8.30 -3.44 0.31
C LEU A 276 7.09 -4.15 0.93
N THR A 277 6.72 -5.32 0.44
CA THR A 277 5.57 -6.11 0.91
C THR A 277 5.96 -7.46 1.52
N SER A 278 7.20 -7.60 2.00
CA SER A 278 7.71 -8.84 2.60
C SER A 278 6.84 -9.30 3.77
N PRO A 279 6.53 -10.60 3.89
CA PRO A 279 5.81 -11.16 5.02
C PRO A 279 6.56 -10.94 6.35
N VAL A 280 5.79 -10.88 7.43
CA VAL A 280 6.30 -10.77 8.81
C VAL A 280 5.88 -11.99 9.62
N SER A 281 6.65 -12.33 10.66
CA SER A 281 6.26 -13.39 11.61
C SER A 281 5.02 -12.95 12.41
N PRO A 282 4.02 -13.82 12.63
CA PRO A 282 2.81 -13.45 13.32
C PRO A 282 3.07 -13.12 14.80
N LEU A 283 2.39 -12.09 15.30
CA LEU A 283 2.23 -11.77 16.71
C LEU A 283 0.76 -11.93 17.10
N TYR A 284 0.46 -12.10 18.37
CA TYR A 284 -0.89 -12.42 18.81
C TYR A 284 -1.41 -11.40 19.82
N VAL A 285 -2.69 -11.02 19.65
CA VAL A 285 -3.49 -10.25 20.62
C VAL A 285 -4.88 -10.84 20.62
N TYR A 286 -5.53 -10.94 21.76
CA TYR A 286 -6.85 -11.58 21.92
C TYR A 286 -6.92 -13.02 21.39
N GLY A 287 -5.80 -13.78 21.48
CA GLY A 287 -5.71 -15.17 21.02
C GLY A 287 -5.64 -15.37 19.50
N ARG A 288 -5.43 -14.32 18.72
CA ARG A 288 -5.34 -14.38 17.25
C ARG A 288 -4.19 -13.53 16.69
N SER A 289 -3.73 -13.86 15.50
CA SER A 289 -2.73 -13.07 14.78
C SER A 289 -3.30 -11.73 14.36
N GLU A 290 -2.44 -10.82 13.93
CA GLU A 290 -2.81 -9.52 13.40
C GLU A 290 -3.81 -9.60 12.23
N ASP A 291 -4.72 -8.62 12.16
CA ASP A 291 -5.71 -8.52 11.08
C ASP A 291 -5.10 -7.90 9.83
N PHE A 292 -4.22 -6.94 9.99
CA PHE A 292 -3.41 -6.41 8.89
C PHE A 292 -2.07 -5.86 9.39
N VAL A 293 -1.13 -5.80 8.46
CA VAL A 293 0.22 -5.29 8.68
C VAL A 293 0.57 -4.27 7.64
N LEU A 294 1.09 -3.15 8.08
CA LEU A 294 1.69 -2.12 7.24
C LEU A 294 3.19 -2.06 7.49
N GLN A 295 3.94 -1.78 6.46
CA GLN A 295 5.38 -1.61 6.58
C GLN A 295 5.88 -0.50 5.67
N LYS A 296 6.93 0.18 6.12
CA LYS A 296 7.62 1.22 5.38
C LYS A 296 9.12 0.94 5.43
N ALA A 297 9.67 0.53 4.29
CA ALA A 297 11.11 0.28 4.16
C ALA A 297 11.83 1.55 3.69
N ARG A 298 13.12 1.68 4.03
CA ARG A 298 14.02 2.67 3.45
C ARG A 298 14.62 2.11 2.16
N SER A 299 15.87 1.67 2.19
CA SER A 299 16.59 1.14 1.03
C SER A 299 16.65 -0.38 0.98
N THR A 300 16.43 -1.06 2.11
CA THR A 300 16.55 -2.51 2.22
C THR A 300 15.46 -3.13 3.08
N ILE A 301 15.22 -4.43 2.91
CA ILE A 301 14.34 -5.23 3.76
C ILE A 301 14.80 -5.28 5.24
N LYS A 302 16.05 -4.95 5.52
CA LYS A 302 16.64 -5.01 6.86
C LYS A 302 16.35 -3.77 7.70
N GLU A 303 15.85 -2.71 7.08
CA GLU A 303 15.61 -1.40 7.68
C GLU A 303 14.19 -0.94 7.38
N ARG A 304 13.22 -1.47 8.12
CA ARG A 304 11.81 -1.14 7.91
C ARG A 304 11.08 -0.93 9.23
N VAL A 305 10.07 -0.08 9.18
CA VAL A 305 9.12 0.10 10.26
C VAL A 305 7.91 -0.80 9.97
N HIS A 306 7.47 -1.54 10.97
CA HIS A 306 6.26 -2.36 10.92
C HIS A 306 5.20 -1.78 11.84
N ALA A 307 3.96 -1.74 11.35
CA ALA A 307 2.79 -1.44 12.16
C ALA A 307 1.78 -2.57 12.00
N ARG A 308 1.37 -3.21 13.09
CA ARG A 308 0.44 -4.33 13.13
C ARG A 308 -0.81 -3.94 13.87
N PHE A 309 -1.97 -4.40 13.43
CA PHE A 309 -3.25 -3.97 13.94
C PHE A 309 -4.19 -5.14 14.20
N TRP A 310 -4.92 -5.03 15.29
CA TRP A 310 -5.99 -5.92 15.71
C TRP A 310 -7.26 -5.12 15.93
N LEU A 311 -8.36 -5.51 15.28
CA LEU A 311 -9.66 -4.94 15.52
C LEU A 311 -10.10 -5.29 16.96
N THR A 312 -10.52 -4.30 17.73
CA THR A 312 -11.05 -4.51 19.08
C THR A 312 -12.56 -4.74 19.05
N PRO A 313 -13.19 -5.30 20.11
CA PRO A 313 -14.64 -5.41 20.19
C PRO A 313 -15.31 -4.08 20.61
N TYR A 314 -14.71 -2.95 20.26
CA TYR A 314 -15.16 -1.61 20.63
C TYR A 314 -15.33 -0.72 19.43
N THR A 315 -16.26 0.24 19.56
CA THR A 315 -16.41 1.37 18.64
C THR A 315 -16.34 2.68 19.44
N PHE A 316 -16.01 3.75 18.75
CA PHE A 316 -16.09 5.13 19.24
C PHE A 316 -16.92 5.95 18.25
N GLU A 317 -18.05 6.46 18.69
CA GLU A 317 -19.01 7.16 17.80
C GLU A 317 -19.36 6.32 16.54
N GLY A 318 -19.54 5.00 16.72
CA GLY A 318 -19.80 4.06 15.64
C GLY A 318 -18.59 3.69 14.76
N ARG A 319 -17.43 4.30 14.99
CA ARG A 319 -16.18 4.05 14.28
C ARG A 319 -15.41 2.89 14.91
N ARG A 320 -14.84 2.00 14.11
CA ARG A 320 -14.06 0.86 14.59
C ARG A 320 -12.79 1.34 15.31
N VAL A 321 -12.41 0.63 16.34
CA VAL A 321 -11.22 0.92 17.14
C VAL A 321 -10.24 -0.23 17.01
N TRP A 322 -9.01 0.11 16.63
CA TRP A 322 -7.90 -0.81 16.43
C TRP A 322 -6.84 -0.60 17.50
N ILE A 323 -6.33 -1.68 18.07
CA ILE A 323 -5.09 -1.64 18.86
C ILE A 323 -3.94 -2.08 17.97
N GLY A 324 -2.78 -1.48 18.15
CA GLY A 324 -1.63 -1.73 17.29
C GLY A 324 -0.30 -1.71 18.00
N GLN A 325 0.67 -2.25 17.29
CA GLN A 325 2.07 -2.29 17.65
C GLN A 325 2.87 -1.66 16.51
N VAL A 326 3.82 -0.80 16.82
CA VAL A 326 4.81 -0.31 15.86
C VAL A 326 6.21 -0.50 16.42
N SER A 327 7.10 -1.04 15.58
CA SER A 327 8.52 -1.21 15.86
C SER A 327 9.34 -1.08 14.57
N ARG A 328 10.64 -0.87 14.74
CA ARG A 328 11.58 -0.68 13.63
C ARG A 328 12.64 -1.77 13.63
N ASP A 329 12.83 -2.41 12.48
CA ASP A 329 13.99 -3.24 12.22
C ASP A 329 15.22 -2.37 11.95
N ILE A 330 16.31 -2.60 12.66
CA ILE A 330 17.60 -1.89 12.50
C ILE A 330 18.71 -2.80 11.98
N GLY A 331 18.41 -4.06 11.71
CA GLY A 331 19.36 -5.02 11.20
C GLY A 331 18.87 -6.45 11.33
N VAL A 332 19.80 -7.38 11.11
CA VAL A 332 19.57 -8.83 11.22
C VAL A 332 20.62 -9.41 12.14
N ARG A 333 20.23 -10.31 13.02
CA ARG A 333 21.15 -11.05 13.89
C ARG A 333 20.91 -12.55 13.81
N LEU A 334 21.93 -13.32 14.19
CA LEU A 334 21.82 -14.76 14.38
C LEU A 334 21.05 -15.06 15.68
N THR A 335 20.20 -16.06 15.65
CA THR A 335 19.44 -16.53 16.82
C THR A 335 19.12 -18.02 16.67
N TYR A 336 19.04 -18.72 17.77
CA TYR A 336 18.55 -20.12 17.83
C TYR A 336 17.03 -20.20 18.03
N GLN A 337 16.34 -19.06 18.11
CA GLN A 337 14.90 -19.00 18.37
C GLN A 337 14.05 -19.10 17.10
N THR A 338 14.68 -19.06 15.92
CA THR A 338 14.03 -19.19 14.61
C THR A 338 14.64 -20.36 13.84
N TRP A 339 13.82 -21.06 13.04
CA TRP A 339 14.24 -22.23 12.28
C TRP A 339 15.36 -21.94 11.26
N ASN A 340 15.45 -20.70 10.76
CA ASN A 340 16.46 -20.24 9.80
C ASN A 340 17.68 -19.58 10.48
N LEU A 341 17.80 -19.68 11.80
CA LEU A 341 18.88 -19.14 12.63
C LEU A 341 19.10 -17.63 12.50
N THR A 342 18.13 -16.90 11.93
CA THR A 342 18.20 -15.44 11.77
C THR A 342 16.91 -14.77 12.22
N THR A 343 17.01 -13.58 12.80
CA THR A 343 15.89 -12.71 13.12
C THR A 343 16.26 -11.26 12.87
N HIS A 344 15.24 -10.43 12.67
CA HIS A 344 15.43 -8.99 12.65
C HIS A 344 15.71 -8.50 14.07
N LYS A 345 16.61 -7.53 14.20
CA LYS A 345 16.87 -6.82 15.43
C LYS A 345 16.01 -5.57 15.46
N ILE A 346 15.19 -5.41 16.50
CA ILE A 346 14.39 -4.19 16.65
C ILE A 346 15.21 -3.06 17.28
N ALA A 347 14.81 -1.81 16.98
CA ALA A 347 15.31 -0.64 17.69
C ALA A 347 14.85 -0.70 19.16
N PRO A 348 15.73 -0.45 20.13
CA PRO A 348 15.36 -0.53 21.54
C PRO A 348 14.43 0.60 21.99
N ASP A 349 14.44 1.77 21.34
CA ASP A 349 13.56 2.89 21.63
C ASP A 349 12.24 2.74 20.83
N VAL A 350 11.25 2.07 21.43
CA VAL A 350 9.95 1.85 20.78
C VAL A 350 9.06 3.09 20.81
N ASP A 351 9.36 4.07 21.67
CA ASP A 351 8.65 5.36 21.71
C ASP A 351 9.05 6.24 20.53
N PHE A 352 10.30 6.15 20.09
CA PHE A 352 10.72 6.80 18.86
C PHE A 352 9.91 6.30 17.67
N ASP A 353 9.66 5.00 17.58
CA ASP A 353 8.89 4.40 16.48
C ASP A 353 7.40 4.77 16.56
N ARG A 354 6.81 4.78 17.77
CA ARG A 354 5.45 5.31 18.02
C ARG A 354 5.34 6.77 17.58
N ASN A 355 6.28 7.61 18.00
CA ASN A 355 6.27 9.03 17.67
C ASN A 355 6.51 9.28 16.18
N TYR A 356 7.39 8.48 15.53
CA TYR A 356 7.60 8.52 14.08
C TYR A 356 6.30 8.26 13.33
N LEU A 357 5.56 7.18 13.69
CA LEU A 357 4.29 6.86 13.05
C LEU A 357 3.24 7.95 13.31
N LEU A 358 3.12 8.46 14.53
CA LEU A 358 2.20 9.54 14.85
C LEU A 358 2.48 10.78 14.01
N GLN A 359 3.75 11.20 13.90
CA GLN A 359 4.15 12.34 13.06
C GLN A 359 3.84 12.10 11.58
N ASP A 360 4.08 10.89 11.10
CA ASP A 360 3.80 10.52 9.72
C ASP A 360 2.29 10.55 9.42
N LEU A 361 1.45 10.11 10.36
CA LEU A 361 0.00 10.23 10.24
C LEU A 361 -0.47 11.70 10.29
N LEU A 362 0.07 12.52 11.18
CA LEU A 362 -0.23 13.95 11.24
C LEU A 362 0.07 14.63 9.89
N LEU A 363 1.22 14.33 9.30
CA LEU A 363 1.62 14.85 7.98
C LEU A 363 0.84 14.24 6.81
N SER A 364 0.06 13.18 7.02
CA SER A 364 -0.87 12.68 6.01
C SER A 364 -2.04 13.63 5.77
N GLY A 365 -2.36 14.49 6.76
CA GLY A 365 -3.52 15.35 6.78
C GLY A 365 -4.83 14.64 7.15
N PHE A 366 -4.80 13.37 7.54
CA PHE A 366 -5.99 12.58 7.89
C PHE A 366 -6.14 12.32 9.39
N VAL A 367 -5.63 13.19 10.23
CA VAL A 367 -5.81 13.12 11.69
C VAL A 367 -6.69 14.27 12.13
N GLU A 368 -7.76 13.98 12.89
CA GLU A 368 -8.63 15.01 13.48
C GLU A 368 -8.22 15.35 14.92
N ARG A 369 -7.80 14.34 15.69
CA ARG A 369 -7.30 14.53 17.06
C ARG A 369 -6.36 13.40 17.46
N TYR A 370 -5.54 13.62 18.48
CA TYR A 370 -4.70 12.59 19.08
C TYR A 370 -4.41 12.87 20.53
N GLY A 371 -4.05 11.83 21.27
CA GLY A 371 -3.59 11.91 22.64
C GLY A 371 -2.70 10.73 23.00
N LEU A 372 -2.11 10.77 24.18
CA LEU A 372 -1.35 9.66 24.74
C LEU A 372 -2.04 9.13 25.96
N VAL A 373 -2.02 7.81 26.17
CA VAL A 373 -2.63 7.15 27.32
C VAL A 373 -1.67 6.10 27.87
N THR A 374 -1.64 5.93 29.18
CA THR A 374 -0.92 4.84 29.85
C THR A 374 -1.43 3.47 29.38
N GLY A 375 -0.73 2.39 29.72
CA GLY A 375 -1.20 1.02 29.49
C GLY A 375 -0.16 0.05 28.97
N VAL A 376 0.97 0.55 28.42
CA VAL A 376 2.12 -0.29 28.06
C VAL A 376 2.94 -0.63 29.31
N GLY A 377 3.01 0.29 30.28
CA GLY A 377 3.85 0.19 31.46
C GLY A 377 5.30 0.58 31.14
N ALA A 378 5.84 1.53 31.89
CA ALA A 378 7.17 2.07 31.67
C ALA A 378 8.26 0.99 31.83
N ALA A 379 9.29 1.09 31.00
CA ALA A 379 10.52 0.28 31.06
C ALA A 379 11.71 1.20 30.73
N PRO A 380 12.43 1.72 31.73
CA PRO A 380 13.55 2.63 31.48
C PRO A 380 14.75 1.90 30.85
N PRO A 381 15.69 2.61 30.23
CA PRO A 381 16.92 2.01 29.65
C PRO A 381 17.77 1.22 30.66
N SER A 382 17.68 1.55 31.95
CA SER A 382 18.35 0.83 33.04
C SER A 382 17.71 -0.51 33.41
N ALA A 383 16.43 -0.72 33.01
CA ALA A 383 15.66 -1.95 33.24
C ALA A 383 14.76 -2.24 32.01
N PRO A 384 15.34 -2.54 30.84
CA PRO A 384 14.60 -2.79 29.62
C PRO A 384 13.80 -4.08 29.72
N ARG A 385 12.68 -4.16 28.99
CA ARG A 385 11.96 -5.41 28.74
C ARG A 385 12.56 -6.10 27.50
N THR A 386 12.17 -7.34 27.27
CA THR A 386 12.57 -8.09 26.08
C THR A 386 11.34 -8.54 25.29
N ASN A 387 11.43 -8.52 23.98
CA ASN A 387 10.39 -9.05 23.10
C ASN A 387 10.52 -10.58 22.91
N LEU A 388 9.68 -11.19 22.05
CA LEU A 388 9.67 -12.64 21.79
C LEU A 388 10.98 -13.16 21.21
N THR A 389 11.73 -12.33 20.50
CA THR A 389 13.04 -12.70 19.93
C THR A 389 14.20 -12.41 20.87
N GLY A 390 13.92 -11.87 22.07
CA GLY A 390 14.92 -11.55 23.08
C GLY A 390 15.64 -10.22 22.83
N ASP A 391 15.10 -9.35 21.98
CA ASP A 391 15.63 -8.00 21.80
C ASP A 391 15.19 -7.11 22.96
N PRO A 392 16.12 -6.37 23.61
CA PRO A 392 15.75 -5.44 24.66
C PRO A 392 15.06 -4.20 24.08
N TYR A 393 14.04 -3.69 24.78
CA TYR A 393 13.39 -2.42 24.47
C TYR A 393 13.06 -1.62 25.74
N TYR A 394 13.02 -0.32 25.59
CA TYR A 394 12.58 0.61 26.63
C TYR A 394 11.46 1.52 26.13
N THR A 395 10.62 2.01 27.05
CA THR A 395 9.43 2.80 26.76
C THR A 395 9.03 3.67 27.95
N ASP A 396 8.40 4.82 27.67
CA ASP A 396 7.73 5.66 28.67
C ASP A 396 6.41 5.05 29.18
N GLY A 397 5.94 3.96 28.55
CA GLY A 397 4.74 3.22 28.92
C GLY A 397 3.46 3.75 28.31
N LEU A 398 3.52 4.69 27.36
CA LEU A 398 2.36 5.31 26.75
C LEU A 398 2.00 4.67 25.39
N ARG A 399 0.69 4.78 25.05
CA ARG A 399 0.13 4.49 23.71
C ARG A 399 -0.29 5.78 23.05
N ALA A 400 -0.02 5.93 21.79
CA ALA A 400 -0.62 6.97 20.97
C ALA A 400 -2.04 6.55 20.56
N VAL A 401 -3.03 7.39 20.81
CA VAL A 401 -4.41 7.22 20.36
C VAL A 401 -4.68 8.26 19.31
N VAL A 402 -4.99 7.80 18.08
CA VAL A 402 -5.13 8.65 16.90
C VAL A 402 -6.52 8.47 16.31
N PHE A 403 -7.23 9.56 16.13
CA PHE A 403 -8.54 9.62 15.51
C PHE A 403 -8.39 10.06 14.06
N LEU A 404 -8.74 9.19 13.12
CA LEU A 404 -8.60 9.48 11.71
C LEU A 404 -9.77 10.28 11.18
N SER A 405 -9.48 11.23 10.30
CA SER A 405 -10.46 12.07 9.61
C SER A 405 -10.88 11.47 8.27
N ASN A 406 -12.10 11.76 7.84
CA ASN A 406 -12.59 11.44 6.49
C ASN A 406 -12.06 12.40 5.41
N GLN A 407 -11.63 13.58 5.83
CA GLN A 407 -11.17 14.66 4.96
C GLN A 407 -9.81 15.15 5.43
N ARG A 408 -9.04 15.69 4.51
CA ARG A 408 -7.76 16.32 4.85
C ARG A 408 -7.98 17.53 5.74
N ARG A 409 -7.11 17.66 6.73
CA ARG A 409 -7.06 18.78 7.68
C ARG A 409 -5.66 19.39 7.68
N SER A 410 -5.58 20.68 7.98
CA SER A 410 -4.29 21.31 8.28
C SER A 410 -3.79 20.86 9.66
N LEU A 411 -2.49 20.92 9.89
CA LEU A 411 -1.91 20.60 11.20
C LEU A 411 -2.45 21.52 12.32
N GLY A 412 -2.82 22.76 11.98
CA GLY A 412 -3.38 23.72 12.93
C GLY A 412 -4.80 23.35 13.41
N ASP A 413 -5.50 22.50 12.63
CA ASP A 413 -6.86 22.05 12.95
C ASP A 413 -6.90 20.69 13.65
N VAL A 414 -5.76 20.15 14.05
CA VAL A 414 -5.67 18.87 14.76
C VAL A 414 -5.71 19.09 16.27
N ASP A 415 -6.72 18.53 16.92
CA ASP A 415 -6.86 18.61 18.36
C ASP A 415 -5.85 17.72 19.08
N ARG A 416 -5.08 18.30 20.00
CA ARG A 416 -4.29 17.53 20.95
C ARG A 416 -5.08 17.36 22.25
N LEU A 417 -5.45 16.11 22.55
CA LEU A 417 -6.15 15.79 23.81
C LEU A 417 -5.22 16.05 25.00
N PRO A 418 -5.73 16.72 26.07
CA PRO A 418 -4.95 17.03 27.28
C PRO A 418 -4.85 15.79 28.20
N TRP A 419 -4.31 14.70 27.63
CA TRP A 419 -4.09 13.43 28.32
C TRP A 419 -2.66 13.38 28.88
N GLU A 420 -2.00 12.23 28.81
CA GLU A 420 -0.64 12.06 29.31
C GLU A 420 0.37 12.82 28.43
N ILE A 421 1.45 13.28 29.06
CA ILE A 421 2.58 13.93 28.39
C ILE A 421 3.76 12.95 28.41
N PRO A 422 4.44 12.71 27.28
CA PRO A 422 5.63 11.88 27.25
C PRO A 422 6.70 12.42 28.21
N MET A 423 7.25 11.57 29.05
CA MET A 423 8.48 11.89 29.78
C MET A 423 9.65 11.72 28.83
N SER A 424 10.55 12.71 28.77
CA SER A 424 11.80 12.56 28.04
C SER A 424 12.66 11.48 28.71
N ILE A 425 12.95 10.41 27.98
CA ILE A 425 13.88 9.38 28.44
C ILE A 425 15.30 9.94 28.34
N THR A 426 15.89 10.27 29.47
CA THR A 426 17.29 10.71 29.52
C THR A 426 18.19 9.47 29.49
N VAL A 427 18.89 9.25 28.39
CA VAL A 427 19.98 8.28 28.34
C VAL A 427 21.22 8.97 28.94
N GLU A 428 21.71 8.49 30.08
CA GLU A 428 22.98 8.97 30.61
C GLU A 428 24.07 8.77 29.56
N LYS A 429 24.71 9.88 29.17
CA LYS A 429 25.90 9.81 28.33
C LYS A 429 27.00 9.17 29.17
N ARG A 430 27.33 7.90 28.88
CA ARG A 430 28.53 7.24 29.38
C ARG A 430 29.75 7.70 28.60
#